data_ef0992b45b94b94dd8d25381a621c47b
#
_entry.id   ef0992b45b94b94dd8d25381a621c47b
#
_cell.length_a   1.000
_cell.length_b   1.000
_cell.length_c   1.000
_cell.angle_alpha   90.00
_cell.angle_beta   90.00
_cell.angle_gamma   90.00
#
_symmetry.space_group_name_H-M   'P 1'
#
loop_
_entity.id
_entity.type
_entity.pdbx_description
1 polymer ?
#
loop_
_entity_poly.entity_id
_entity_poly.type
_entity_poly.pdbx_seq_one_letter_code
_entity_poly.pdbx_strand_id
1 'polypeptide(L)'
;MDYKTLIARSLRIEGIPAEGSASSALLVNPHSYNEDMLSPFRPLDFLHLMCGGMTEIRTPFRAEYASLDAHLLLILHEGSLQVSNLAAFSVSAGTAVLIDCNRPFSLISSGLPLRFEIYMVAGRDLSTFEVLFPVGDTLSFTWKDLPFFRYGVNSLRSLPESISLTEMLDVHSSLTSLYIGLCKERFRRNIQDSRPLPFYLKEMHSMTCNSFTRPFSLGMCEELYGISRYRLCREYSSAFGISPLQDLNLHRVRKARELLVTTDMKVHEIGSIVGFENTTHFINLFRKTYGCTPGVFRRQYRS
;
A
#
# COMPACT_ATOMS: atom_id res chain seq x y z
N MET A 1 -11.44 12.77 -12.22
CA MET A 1 -10.64 13.64 -11.31
C MET A 1 -9.20 13.39 -11.66
N ASP A 2 -8.41 14.43 -11.89
CA ASP A 2 -7.00 14.26 -12.25
C ASP A 2 -6.20 13.82 -11.00
N TYR A 3 -5.17 12.98 -11.20
CA TYR A 3 -4.34 12.44 -10.12
C TYR A 3 -3.64 13.53 -9.29
N LYS A 4 -3.28 14.65 -9.92
CA LYS A 4 -2.71 15.83 -9.26
C LYS A 4 -3.64 16.35 -8.17
N THR A 5 -4.91 16.52 -8.48
CA THR A 5 -5.94 16.97 -7.55
C THR A 5 -6.19 15.93 -6.45
N LEU A 6 -6.18 14.63 -6.79
CA LEU A 6 -6.37 13.55 -5.84
C LEU A 6 -5.22 13.50 -4.82
N ILE A 7 -3.99 13.54 -5.29
CA ILE A 7 -2.78 13.54 -4.43
C ILE A 7 -2.74 14.81 -3.58
N ALA A 8 -3.00 15.99 -4.16
CA ALA A 8 -3.01 17.25 -3.43
C ALA A 8 -4.04 17.28 -2.29
N ARG A 9 -5.19 16.63 -2.46
CA ARG A 9 -6.20 16.50 -1.38
C ARG A 9 -5.80 15.51 -0.30
N SER A 10 -4.95 14.55 -0.64
CA SER A 10 -4.51 13.48 0.27
C SER A 10 -3.22 13.82 1.01
N LEU A 11 -2.55 14.90 0.66
CA LEU A 11 -1.22 15.26 1.13
C LEU A 11 -1.24 16.60 1.87
N ARG A 12 -0.75 16.62 3.12
CA ARG A 12 -0.43 17.83 3.88
C ARG A 12 1.08 17.90 4.05
N ILE A 13 1.68 19.05 3.69
CA ILE A 13 3.13 19.28 3.83
C ILE A 13 3.36 20.46 4.77
N GLU A 14 4.29 20.30 5.70
CA GLU A 14 4.78 21.33 6.60
C GLU A 14 6.30 21.48 6.42
N GLY A 15 6.83 22.70 6.49
CA GLY A 15 8.27 22.97 6.43
C GLY A 15 8.84 23.22 5.03
N ILE A 16 8.08 22.99 3.95
CA ILE A 16 8.49 23.31 2.58
C ILE A 16 7.69 24.53 2.10
N PRO A 17 8.34 25.58 1.56
CA PRO A 17 7.63 26.73 0.98
C PRO A 17 6.68 26.26 -0.15
N ALA A 18 5.46 26.80 -0.17
CA ALA A 18 4.44 26.44 -1.16
C ALA A 18 4.86 26.74 -2.63
N GLU A 19 5.80 27.64 -2.85
CA GLU A 19 6.30 28.08 -4.16
C GLU A 19 7.65 27.47 -4.55
N GLY A 20 8.09 26.40 -3.90
CA GLY A 20 9.38 25.76 -4.21
C GLY A 20 9.26 24.50 -5.07
N SER A 21 10.29 24.20 -5.86
CA SER A 21 10.40 22.98 -6.68
C SER A 21 10.23 21.68 -5.89
N ALA A 22 10.55 21.67 -4.59
CA ALA A 22 10.42 20.52 -3.70
C ALA A 22 8.95 20.23 -3.34
N SER A 23 8.11 21.26 -3.15
CA SER A 23 6.67 21.08 -2.90
C SER A 23 5.98 20.49 -4.12
N SER A 24 6.31 20.99 -5.31
CA SER A 24 5.78 20.45 -6.57
C SER A 24 6.27 19.02 -6.86
N ALA A 25 7.48 18.66 -6.46
CA ALA A 25 8.02 17.31 -6.67
C ALA A 25 7.42 16.23 -5.74
N LEU A 26 6.97 16.59 -4.52
CA LEU A 26 6.19 15.70 -3.66
C LEU A 26 4.72 15.58 -4.09
N LEU A 27 4.20 16.60 -4.78
CA LEU A 27 2.80 16.69 -5.20
C LEU A 27 2.61 16.28 -6.65
N VAL A 28 3.57 16.61 -7.52
CA VAL A 28 3.44 16.51 -8.97
C VAL A 28 4.80 16.27 -9.58
N ASN A 29 4.95 15.16 -10.20
CA ASN A 29 6.05 14.94 -11.10
C ASN A 29 5.59 15.14 -12.54
N PRO A 30 6.50 15.54 -13.48
CA PRO A 30 6.20 15.68 -14.90
C PRO A 30 5.57 14.44 -15.56
N HIS A 31 5.69 13.26 -14.94
CA HIS A 31 5.07 12.02 -15.39
C HIS A 31 3.68 11.74 -14.80
N SER A 32 2.91 12.75 -14.40
CA SER A 32 1.54 12.54 -13.96
C SER A 32 0.63 12.21 -15.15
N TYR A 33 -0.03 11.05 -15.07
CA TYR A 33 -0.99 10.62 -16.09
C TYR A 33 -2.36 11.23 -15.83
N ASN A 34 -3.00 11.69 -16.88
CA ASN A 34 -4.40 12.11 -16.80
C ASN A 34 -5.30 10.86 -16.78
N GLU A 35 -6.27 10.84 -15.89
CA GLU A 35 -7.27 9.75 -15.79
C GLU A 35 -7.99 9.49 -17.12
N ASP A 36 -8.15 10.52 -17.96
CA ASP A 36 -8.77 10.41 -19.28
C ASP A 36 -7.95 9.55 -20.24
N MET A 37 -6.63 9.53 -20.12
CA MET A 37 -5.75 8.66 -20.93
C MET A 37 -5.91 7.18 -20.57
N LEU A 38 -6.32 6.88 -19.34
CA LEU A 38 -6.57 5.52 -18.85
C LEU A 38 -8.00 5.04 -19.16
N SER A 39 -8.87 5.95 -19.61
CA SER A 39 -10.29 5.65 -19.87
C SER A 39 -10.50 4.42 -20.79
N PRO A 40 -9.73 4.23 -21.87
CA PRO A 40 -9.84 3.03 -22.71
C PRO A 40 -9.42 1.73 -22.02
N PHE A 41 -8.65 1.81 -20.92
CA PHE A 41 -8.04 0.66 -20.21
C PHE A 41 -8.67 0.38 -18.86
N ARG A 42 -9.60 1.19 -18.39
CA ARG A 42 -10.34 0.94 -17.14
C ARG A 42 -10.88 -0.50 -17.00
N PRO A 43 -11.30 -1.18 -18.08
CA PRO A 43 -11.69 -2.58 -17.99
C PRO A 43 -10.53 -3.56 -17.77
N LEU A 44 -9.28 -3.14 -18.02
CA LEU A 44 -8.11 -4.02 -18.05
C LEU A 44 -7.28 -3.98 -16.75
N ASP A 45 -7.65 -3.15 -15.78
CA ASP A 45 -7.11 -3.12 -14.40
C ASP A 45 -5.57 -3.00 -14.28
N PHE A 46 -4.89 -2.44 -15.27
CA PHE A 46 -3.43 -2.36 -15.37
C PHE A 46 -2.78 -1.55 -14.24
N LEU A 47 -1.59 -2.00 -13.82
CA LEU A 47 -0.68 -1.18 -13.02
C LEU A 47 -0.19 0.02 -13.84
N HIS A 48 -0.24 1.20 -13.25
CA HIS A 48 0.19 2.43 -13.87
C HIS A 48 0.77 3.41 -12.84
N LEU A 49 1.53 4.39 -13.31
CA LEU A 49 2.04 5.45 -12.44
C LEU A 49 0.99 6.58 -12.31
N MET A 50 0.73 7.01 -11.10
CA MET A 50 0.01 8.26 -10.83
C MET A 50 0.95 9.47 -10.91
N CYS A 51 2.14 9.32 -10.35
CA CYS A 51 3.24 10.30 -10.41
C CYS A 51 4.55 9.59 -10.08
N GLY A 52 5.67 10.23 -10.38
CA GLY A 52 6.99 9.73 -10.01
C GLY A 52 8.14 10.65 -10.39
N GLY A 53 9.30 10.48 -9.74
CA GLY A 53 10.56 11.12 -10.11
C GLY A 53 11.50 11.42 -8.95
N MET A 54 12.58 12.14 -9.28
CA MET A 54 13.65 12.53 -8.34
C MET A 54 13.33 13.84 -7.63
N THR A 55 13.57 13.87 -6.34
CA THR A 55 13.39 15.05 -5.48
C THR A 55 14.63 15.28 -4.63
N GLU A 56 15.02 16.55 -4.47
CA GLU A 56 16.06 16.99 -3.54
C GLU A 56 15.47 18.01 -2.55
N ILE A 57 15.64 17.78 -1.28
CA ILE A 57 15.13 18.65 -0.20
C ILE A 57 16.28 18.97 0.75
N ARG A 58 16.45 20.26 1.04
CA ARG A 58 17.51 20.80 1.90
C ARG A 58 16.99 21.38 3.22
N THR A 59 15.68 21.47 3.37
CA THR A 59 15.02 21.99 4.57
C THR A 59 14.25 20.88 5.29
N PRO A 60 14.12 20.93 6.62
CA PRO A 60 13.28 19.99 7.35
C PRO A 60 11.83 20.03 6.85
N PHE A 61 11.23 18.86 6.66
CA PHE A 61 9.83 18.75 6.26
C PHE A 61 9.11 17.61 6.96
N ARG A 62 7.80 17.70 7.00
CA ARG A 62 6.86 16.66 7.36
C ARG A 62 5.78 16.59 6.29
N ALA A 63 5.59 15.42 5.70
CA ALA A 63 4.52 15.14 4.75
C ALA A 63 3.59 14.10 5.34
N GLU A 64 2.29 14.41 5.41
CA GLU A 64 1.24 13.51 5.89
C GLU A 64 0.33 13.16 4.73
N TYR A 65 0.20 11.87 4.48
CA TYR A 65 -0.67 11.32 3.45
C TYR A 65 -1.91 10.72 4.09
N ALA A 66 -3.07 11.14 3.63
CA ALA A 66 -4.31 10.42 3.87
C ALA A 66 -4.30 9.08 3.12
N SER A 67 -5.29 8.21 3.39
CA SER A 67 -5.39 6.96 2.65
C SER A 67 -5.65 7.21 1.16
N LEU A 68 -4.92 6.47 0.31
CA LEU A 68 -5.00 6.53 -1.14
C LEU A 68 -4.93 5.11 -1.70
N ASP A 69 -5.72 4.79 -2.73
CA ASP A 69 -5.67 3.48 -3.39
C ASP A 69 -4.46 3.38 -4.32
N ALA A 70 -3.30 3.26 -3.72
CA ALA A 70 -2.01 3.24 -4.41
C ALA A 70 -0.93 2.58 -3.54
N HIS A 71 0.17 2.21 -4.16
CA HIS A 71 1.44 1.93 -3.48
C HIS A 71 2.42 3.08 -3.73
N LEU A 72 3.17 3.46 -2.71
CA LEU A 72 4.26 4.41 -2.82
C LEU A 72 5.59 3.67 -2.77
N LEU A 73 6.38 3.75 -3.84
CA LEU A 73 7.77 3.34 -3.88
C LEU A 73 8.65 4.56 -3.64
N LEU A 74 9.44 4.52 -2.57
CA LEU A 74 10.42 5.53 -2.19
C LEU A 74 11.81 4.93 -2.25
N ILE A 75 12.75 5.58 -2.92
CA ILE A 75 14.15 5.15 -3.07
C ILE A 75 15.06 6.25 -2.55
N LEU A 76 15.72 6.00 -1.43
CA LEU A 76 16.56 7.01 -0.79
C LEU A 76 18.01 6.90 -1.27
N HIS A 77 18.52 7.98 -1.85
CA HIS A 77 19.90 8.11 -2.36
C HIS A 77 20.81 8.80 -1.38
N GLU A 78 20.31 9.81 -0.64
CA GLU A 78 21.05 10.62 0.31
C GLU A 78 20.18 11.05 1.48
N GLY A 79 20.79 11.18 2.66
CA GLY A 79 20.11 11.57 3.89
C GLY A 79 19.36 10.45 4.59
N SER A 80 18.41 10.80 5.43
CA SER A 80 17.54 9.87 6.15
C SER A 80 16.13 10.42 6.35
N LEU A 81 15.16 9.50 6.32
CA LEU A 81 13.73 9.74 6.54
C LEU A 81 13.21 8.86 7.65
N GLN A 82 12.29 9.40 8.43
CA GLN A 82 11.42 8.60 9.28
C GLN A 82 10.09 8.37 8.54
N VAL A 83 9.73 7.12 8.37
CA VAL A 83 8.44 6.70 7.84
C VAL A 83 7.59 6.26 9.02
N SER A 84 6.40 6.79 9.16
CA SER A 84 5.46 6.42 10.20
C SER A 84 4.12 6.04 9.58
N ASN A 85 3.70 4.84 9.88
CA ASN A 85 2.45 4.23 9.47
C ASN A 85 1.88 3.50 10.71
N LEU A 86 1.77 2.17 10.74
CA LEU A 86 1.44 1.40 11.96
C LEU A 86 2.59 1.38 12.97
N ALA A 87 3.82 1.45 12.48
CA ALA A 87 5.02 1.61 13.28
C ALA A 87 5.91 2.68 12.65
N ALA A 88 6.70 3.37 13.49
CA ALA A 88 7.69 4.30 12.98
C ALA A 88 9.02 3.59 12.78
N PHE A 89 9.68 3.81 11.64
CA PHE A 89 11.01 3.29 11.34
C PHE A 89 11.82 4.28 10.51
N SER A 90 13.13 4.18 10.61
CA SER A 90 14.07 5.05 9.88
C SER A 90 14.50 4.39 8.58
N VAL A 91 14.57 5.20 7.54
CA VAL A 91 15.07 4.85 6.20
C VAL A 91 16.33 5.66 5.95
N SER A 92 17.41 5.00 5.55
CA SER A 92 18.69 5.62 5.24
C SER A 92 19.05 5.47 3.76
N ALA A 93 20.04 6.23 3.33
CA ALA A 93 20.57 6.15 1.96
C ALA A 93 20.91 4.71 1.54
N GLY A 94 20.55 4.34 0.31
CA GLY A 94 20.71 2.98 -0.23
C GLY A 94 19.52 2.04 0.05
N THR A 95 18.52 2.49 0.79
CA THR A 95 17.27 1.75 1.08
C THR A 95 16.16 2.19 0.15
N ALA A 96 15.34 1.25 -0.29
CA ALA A 96 14.05 1.50 -0.89
C ALA A 96 12.94 1.00 0.03
N VAL A 97 11.81 1.70 -0.01
CA VAL A 97 10.61 1.38 0.78
C VAL A 97 9.42 1.36 -0.15
N LEU A 98 8.65 0.28 -0.10
CA LEU A 98 7.34 0.19 -0.73
C LEU A 98 6.28 0.28 0.37
N ILE A 99 5.35 1.22 0.25
CA ILE A 99 4.30 1.52 1.23
C ILE A 99 2.95 1.24 0.58
N ASP A 100 2.10 0.45 1.23
CA ASP A 100 0.68 0.37 0.90
C ASP A 100 -0.02 1.63 1.44
N CYS A 101 -0.45 2.50 0.55
CA CYS A 101 -1.07 3.79 0.87
C CYS A 101 -2.56 3.66 1.25
N ASN A 102 -3.13 2.48 1.35
CA ASN A 102 -4.50 2.28 1.81
C ASN A 102 -4.74 2.75 3.24
N ARG A 103 -3.68 3.12 3.97
CA ARG A 103 -3.73 3.74 5.30
C ARG A 103 -2.95 5.06 5.30
N PRO A 104 -3.32 5.98 6.20
CA PRO A 104 -2.55 7.19 6.41
C PRO A 104 -1.11 6.86 6.82
N PHE A 105 -0.15 7.60 6.30
CA PHE A 105 1.25 7.51 6.67
C PHE A 105 1.91 8.89 6.64
N SER A 106 3.08 9.01 7.26
CA SER A 106 3.85 10.25 7.22
C SER A 106 5.32 9.99 6.88
N LEU A 107 5.91 10.98 6.21
CA LEU A 107 7.34 11.05 5.92
C LEU A 107 7.90 12.27 6.65
N ILE A 108 8.94 12.08 7.43
CA ILE A 108 9.58 13.17 8.21
C ILE A 108 11.07 13.13 7.90
N SER A 109 11.64 14.28 7.55
CA SER A 109 13.09 14.40 7.37
C SER A 109 13.81 14.16 8.70
N SER A 110 14.80 13.30 8.72
CA SER A 110 15.65 13.02 9.91
C SER A 110 17.14 13.25 9.67
N GLY A 111 17.58 13.32 8.40
CA GLY A 111 18.93 13.68 7.99
C GLY A 111 18.93 14.39 6.65
N LEU A 112 19.57 15.56 6.58
CA LEU A 112 19.63 16.43 5.41
C LEU A 112 21.07 16.53 4.86
N PRO A 113 21.27 16.82 3.57
CA PRO A 113 20.27 16.95 2.53
C PRO A 113 19.62 15.60 2.19
N LEU A 114 18.37 15.66 1.68
CA LEU A 114 17.64 14.49 1.21
C LEU A 114 17.60 14.47 -0.30
N ARG A 115 17.97 13.34 -0.90
CA ARG A 115 17.77 13.05 -2.33
C ARG A 115 17.13 11.68 -2.47
N PHE A 116 15.94 11.66 -3.01
CA PHE A 116 15.15 10.44 -3.15
C PHE A 116 14.30 10.44 -4.43
N GLU A 117 13.91 9.27 -4.85
CA GLU A 117 12.89 9.07 -5.86
C GLU A 117 11.61 8.60 -5.21
N ILE A 118 10.51 9.05 -5.77
CA ILE A 118 9.16 8.68 -5.36
C ILE A 118 8.37 8.26 -6.59
N TYR A 119 7.67 7.12 -6.52
CA TYR A 119 6.79 6.62 -7.56
C TYR A 119 5.49 6.14 -6.92
N MET A 120 4.38 6.73 -7.31
CA MET A 120 3.06 6.33 -6.85
C MET A 120 2.40 5.47 -7.91
N VAL A 121 2.13 4.21 -7.56
CA VAL A 121 1.59 3.18 -8.45
C VAL A 121 0.14 2.89 -8.07
N ALA A 122 -0.75 2.92 -9.05
CA ALA A 122 -2.15 2.54 -8.89
C ALA A 122 -2.54 1.43 -9.88
N GLY A 123 -3.73 0.86 -9.68
CA GLY A 123 -4.30 -0.21 -10.48
C GLY A 123 -4.94 -1.30 -9.62
N ARG A 124 -6.00 -1.95 -10.13
CA ARG A 124 -6.68 -3.01 -9.36
C ARG A 124 -5.81 -4.22 -9.10
N ASP A 125 -4.84 -4.49 -9.98
CA ASP A 125 -3.87 -5.56 -9.81
C ASP A 125 -2.97 -5.41 -8.58
N LEU A 126 -2.95 -4.23 -7.94
CA LEU A 126 -2.19 -4.05 -6.70
C LEU A 126 -2.61 -5.04 -5.60
N SER A 127 -3.89 -5.43 -5.55
CA SER A 127 -4.38 -6.42 -4.58
C SER A 127 -3.68 -7.79 -4.71
N THR A 128 -3.21 -8.15 -5.89
CA THR A 128 -2.43 -9.38 -6.14
C THR A 128 -1.08 -9.35 -5.41
N PHE A 129 -0.56 -8.17 -5.13
CA PHE A 129 0.75 -7.97 -4.48
C PHE A 129 0.66 -7.69 -2.98
N GLU A 130 -0.50 -7.84 -2.34
CA GLU A 130 -0.67 -7.70 -0.88
C GLU A 130 0.28 -8.63 -0.10
N VAL A 131 0.69 -9.74 -0.71
CA VAL A 131 1.71 -10.64 -0.15
C VAL A 131 3.05 -9.94 0.15
N LEU A 132 3.32 -8.78 -0.46
CA LEU A 132 4.51 -7.96 -0.16
C LEU A 132 4.43 -7.29 1.22
N PHE A 133 3.24 -7.13 1.77
CA PHE A 133 2.99 -6.40 3.02
C PHE A 133 2.44 -7.33 4.13
N PRO A 134 3.23 -8.28 4.66
CA PRO A 134 2.72 -9.22 5.67
C PRO A 134 2.43 -8.55 6.99
N VAL A 135 3.13 -7.45 7.26
CA VAL A 135 3.10 -6.76 8.54
C VAL A 135 3.25 -5.26 8.30
N GLY A 136 2.20 -4.50 8.56
CA GLY A 136 2.31 -3.06 8.71
C GLY A 136 2.39 -2.24 7.42
N ASP A 137 1.89 -2.74 6.30
CA ASP A 137 1.71 -1.98 5.05
C ASP A 137 3.01 -1.38 4.47
N THR A 138 4.19 -1.93 4.84
CA THR A 138 5.49 -1.42 4.40
C THR A 138 6.49 -2.54 4.18
N LEU A 139 7.20 -2.48 3.05
CA LEU A 139 8.33 -3.34 2.71
C LEU A 139 9.58 -2.48 2.54
N SER A 140 10.59 -2.68 3.38
CA SER A 140 11.90 -2.01 3.29
C SER A 140 12.98 -2.99 2.83
N PHE A 141 13.88 -2.56 1.93
CA PHE A 141 14.96 -3.38 1.38
C PHE A 141 16.11 -2.55 0.83
N THR A 142 17.31 -3.13 0.83
CA THR A 142 18.48 -2.56 0.14
C THR A 142 18.36 -2.83 -1.36
N TRP A 143 18.25 -1.78 -2.17
CA TRP A 143 17.93 -1.90 -3.59
C TRP A 143 19.13 -2.07 -4.52
N LYS A 144 20.34 -1.67 -4.06
CA LYS A 144 21.55 -1.66 -4.90
C LYS A 144 21.95 -3.05 -5.39
N ASP A 145 21.68 -4.07 -4.58
CA ASP A 145 22.05 -5.46 -4.85
C ASP A 145 20.97 -6.25 -5.62
N LEU A 146 19.92 -5.58 -6.09
CA LEU A 146 18.81 -6.18 -6.81
C LEU A 146 18.79 -5.75 -8.28
N PRO A 147 19.41 -6.53 -9.21
CA PRO A 147 19.50 -6.17 -10.62
C PRO A 147 18.13 -5.92 -11.27
N PHE A 148 17.13 -6.75 -10.96
CA PHE A 148 15.77 -6.59 -11.49
C PHE A 148 15.14 -5.27 -11.07
N PHE A 149 15.40 -4.84 -9.83
CA PHE A 149 14.87 -3.59 -9.28
C PHE A 149 15.50 -2.39 -9.99
N ARG A 150 16.82 -2.41 -10.15
CA ARG A 150 17.54 -1.35 -10.89
C ARG A 150 17.04 -1.22 -12.32
N TYR A 151 16.82 -2.36 -13.00
CA TYR A 151 16.28 -2.36 -14.37
C TYR A 151 14.89 -1.75 -14.42
N GLY A 152 13.96 -2.21 -13.56
CA GLY A 152 12.60 -1.69 -13.48
C GLY A 152 12.55 -0.19 -13.18
N VAL A 153 13.34 0.29 -12.21
CA VAL A 153 13.38 1.72 -11.86
C VAL A 153 13.99 2.54 -13.01
N ASN A 154 15.01 2.05 -13.71
CA ASN A 154 15.57 2.76 -14.87
C ASN A 154 14.54 2.91 -15.99
N SER A 155 13.68 1.91 -16.22
CA SER A 155 12.58 2.03 -17.18
C SER A 155 11.59 3.14 -16.76
N LEU A 156 11.32 3.29 -15.46
CA LEU A 156 10.45 4.36 -14.96
C LEU A 156 11.07 5.76 -15.08
N ARG A 157 12.40 5.87 -14.93
CA ARG A 157 13.13 7.13 -15.08
C ARG A 157 13.17 7.63 -16.53
N SER A 158 13.13 6.73 -17.49
CA SER A 158 13.25 7.04 -18.92
C SER A 158 11.91 7.40 -19.56
N LEU A 159 10.81 7.46 -18.82
CA LEU A 159 9.49 7.78 -19.35
C LEU A 159 9.41 9.23 -19.81
N PRO A 160 8.82 9.50 -21.00
CA PRO A 160 8.56 10.85 -21.47
C PRO A 160 7.42 11.52 -20.67
N GLU A 161 7.35 12.85 -20.71
CA GLU A 161 6.28 13.62 -20.04
C GLU A 161 4.88 13.30 -20.60
N SER A 162 4.80 12.93 -21.88
CA SER A 162 3.56 12.51 -22.54
C SER A 162 3.72 11.08 -23.03
N ILE A 163 2.85 10.20 -22.60
CA ILE A 163 2.94 8.75 -22.85
C ILE A 163 1.85 8.32 -23.80
N SER A 164 2.27 7.60 -24.86
CA SER A 164 1.41 6.88 -25.78
C SER A 164 0.80 5.63 -25.13
N LEU A 165 -0.19 5.07 -25.79
CA LEU A 165 -0.79 3.79 -25.42
C LEU A 165 0.22 2.65 -25.27
N THR A 166 1.15 2.55 -26.21
CA THR A 166 2.19 1.51 -26.23
C THR A 166 3.10 1.65 -25.03
N GLU A 167 3.55 2.87 -24.72
CA GLU A 167 4.38 3.17 -23.56
C GLU A 167 3.67 2.88 -22.24
N MET A 168 2.34 3.05 -22.17
CA MET A 168 1.57 2.63 -20.99
C MET A 168 1.59 1.12 -20.77
N LEU A 169 1.53 0.32 -21.82
CA LEU A 169 1.66 -1.14 -21.73
C LEU A 169 3.08 -1.55 -21.30
N ASP A 170 4.10 -0.84 -21.79
CA ASP A 170 5.49 -1.04 -21.38
C ASP A 170 5.70 -0.70 -19.89
N VAL A 171 5.08 0.38 -19.41
CA VAL A 171 5.06 0.75 -17.98
C VAL A 171 4.39 -0.34 -17.15
N HIS A 172 3.22 -0.82 -17.56
CA HIS A 172 2.53 -1.92 -16.88
C HIS A 172 3.40 -3.16 -16.79
N SER A 173 4.00 -3.58 -17.90
CA SER A 173 4.91 -4.72 -17.97
C SER A 173 6.12 -4.56 -17.04
N SER A 174 6.73 -3.37 -17.03
CA SER A 174 7.87 -3.04 -16.17
C SER A 174 7.51 -3.05 -14.70
N LEU A 175 6.38 -2.44 -14.32
CA LEU A 175 5.85 -2.44 -12.96
C LEU A 175 5.51 -3.87 -12.50
N THR A 176 4.81 -4.64 -13.31
CA THR A 176 4.47 -6.03 -13.00
C THR A 176 5.71 -6.87 -12.77
N SER A 177 6.73 -6.75 -13.64
CA SER A 177 8.01 -7.44 -13.51
C SER A 177 8.74 -7.04 -12.22
N LEU A 178 8.72 -5.76 -11.86
CA LEU A 178 9.31 -5.23 -10.63
C LEU A 178 8.61 -5.83 -9.39
N TYR A 179 7.30 -5.82 -9.37
CA TYR A 179 6.53 -6.38 -8.25
C TYR A 179 6.71 -7.90 -8.11
N ILE A 180 6.71 -8.65 -9.22
CA ILE A 180 7.02 -10.08 -9.20
C ILE A 180 8.45 -10.33 -8.68
N GLY A 181 9.41 -9.49 -9.08
CA GLY A 181 10.78 -9.55 -8.59
C GLY A 181 10.85 -9.35 -7.07
N LEU A 182 10.13 -8.36 -6.54
CA LEU A 182 10.03 -8.10 -5.10
C LEU A 182 9.38 -9.28 -4.36
N CYS A 183 8.34 -9.90 -4.92
CA CYS A 183 7.73 -11.10 -4.35
C CYS A 183 8.75 -12.25 -4.27
N LYS A 184 9.48 -12.52 -5.36
CA LYS A 184 10.51 -13.57 -5.38
C LYS A 184 11.60 -13.32 -4.34
N GLU A 185 12.09 -12.07 -4.25
CA GLU A 185 13.12 -11.71 -3.28
C GLU A 185 12.62 -11.87 -1.84
N ARG A 186 11.40 -11.45 -1.55
CA ARG A 186 10.78 -11.63 -0.27
C ARG A 186 10.63 -13.11 0.11
N PHE A 187 10.12 -13.95 -0.80
CA PHE A 187 10.02 -15.40 -0.55
C PHE A 187 11.39 -16.02 -0.35
N ARG A 188 12.42 -15.60 -1.09
CA ARG A 188 13.80 -16.06 -0.92
C ARG A 188 14.35 -15.74 0.47
N ARG A 189 14.16 -14.51 0.96
CA ARG A 189 14.58 -14.10 2.31
C ARG A 189 13.86 -14.87 3.39
N ASN A 190 12.54 -15.04 3.26
CA ASN A 190 11.76 -15.83 4.20
C ASN A 190 12.25 -17.29 4.30
N ILE A 191 12.73 -17.89 3.22
CA ILE A 191 13.30 -19.25 3.23
C ILE A 191 14.65 -19.26 3.99
N GLN A 192 15.46 -18.20 3.89
CA GLN A 192 16.77 -18.11 4.56
C GLN A 192 16.67 -17.76 6.04
N ASP A 193 15.69 -16.94 6.45
CA ASP A 193 15.55 -16.42 7.82
C ASP A 193 14.58 -17.22 8.71
N SER A 194 13.85 -18.19 8.16
CA SER A 194 12.71 -18.77 8.85
C SER A 194 13.01 -20.12 9.49
N ARG A 195 12.89 -20.19 10.81
CA ARG A 195 12.24 -21.38 11.39
C ARG A 195 10.87 -21.52 10.72
N PRO A 196 10.52 -22.70 10.15
CA PRO A 196 9.23 -22.86 9.48
C PRO A 196 8.11 -22.46 10.44
N LEU A 197 7.27 -21.52 9.99
CA LEU A 197 6.09 -21.14 10.76
C LEU A 197 5.30 -22.40 11.12
N PRO A 198 4.87 -22.57 12.37
CA PRO A 198 4.00 -23.64 12.78
C PRO A 198 2.78 -23.76 11.87
N PHE A 199 2.36 -25.00 11.57
CA PHE A 199 1.25 -25.27 10.66
C PHE A 199 -0.01 -24.49 11.04
N TYR A 200 -0.37 -24.45 12.32
CA TYR A 200 -1.55 -23.74 12.82
C TYR A 200 -1.52 -22.24 12.57
N LEU A 201 -0.34 -21.58 12.59
CA LEU A 201 -0.23 -20.16 12.25
C LEU A 201 -0.45 -19.89 10.76
N LYS A 202 0.05 -20.79 9.89
CA LYS A 202 -0.20 -20.70 8.45
C LYS A 202 -1.67 -20.88 8.14
N GLU A 203 -2.31 -21.82 8.80
CA GLU A 203 -3.74 -22.11 8.60
C GLU A 203 -4.61 -20.98 9.13
N MET A 204 -4.34 -20.46 10.33
CA MET A 204 -5.02 -19.27 10.86
C MET A 204 -4.89 -18.07 9.91
N HIS A 205 -3.70 -17.83 9.38
CA HIS A 205 -3.47 -16.74 8.42
C HIS A 205 -4.23 -16.99 7.11
N SER A 206 -4.26 -18.21 6.62
CA SER A 206 -5.11 -18.57 5.46
C SER A 206 -6.60 -18.34 5.73
N MET A 207 -7.08 -18.63 6.94
CA MET A 207 -8.46 -18.34 7.33
C MET A 207 -8.76 -16.84 7.35
N THR A 208 -7.86 -16.01 7.85
CA THR A 208 -8.04 -14.55 7.89
C THR A 208 -8.00 -13.91 6.51
N CYS A 209 -7.13 -14.41 5.62
CA CYS A 209 -6.93 -13.86 4.28
C CYS A 209 -7.92 -14.38 3.24
N ASN A 210 -8.17 -15.71 3.21
CA ASN A 210 -8.89 -16.37 2.11
C ASN A 210 -10.33 -16.75 2.48
N SER A 211 -10.63 -16.86 3.77
CA SER A 211 -11.94 -17.27 4.26
C SER A 211 -12.59 -16.24 5.18
N PHE A 212 -12.26 -14.96 4.99
CA PHE A 212 -12.66 -13.85 5.87
C PHE A 212 -14.19 -13.64 5.98
N THR A 213 -14.98 -14.17 5.05
CA THR A 213 -16.45 -14.14 5.11
C THR A 213 -17.02 -15.18 6.07
N ARG A 214 -16.24 -16.22 6.41
CA ARG A 214 -16.67 -17.28 7.33
C ARG A 214 -16.52 -16.84 8.78
N PRO A 215 -17.30 -17.44 9.70
CA PRO A 215 -17.11 -17.24 11.13
C PRO A 215 -15.67 -17.60 11.53
N PHE A 216 -15.01 -16.68 12.23
CA PHE A 216 -13.68 -16.88 12.78
C PHE A 216 -13.68 -16.43 14.23
N SER A 217 -13.20 -17.29 15.13
CA SER A 217 -12.96 -16.94 16.51
C SER A 217 -11.69 -17.62 17.03
N LEU A 218 -11.02 -16.96 17.95
CA LEU A 218 -9.86 -17.57 18.65
C LEU A 218 -10.27 -18.80 19.48
N GLY A 219 -11.53 -18.87 19.92
CA GLY A 219 -12.07 -20.05 20.60
C GLY A 219 -12.11 -21.27 19.68
N MET A 220 -12.59 -21.09 18.46
CA MET A 220 -12.57 -22.16 17.44
C MET A 220 -11.14 -22.64 17.14
N CYS A 221 -10.19 -21.70 17.05
CA CYS A 221 -8.78 -22.07 16.83
C CYS A 221 -8.18 -22.79 18.08
N GLU A 222 -8.56 -22.41 19.29
CA GLU A 222 -8.16 -23.07 20.53
C GLU A 222 -8.66 -24.52 20.57
N GLU A 223 -9.92 -24.75 20.22
CA GLU A 223 -10.50 -26.10 20.13
C GLU A 223 -9.84 -26.93 19.04
N LEU A 224 -9.56 -26.33 17.87
CA LEU A 224 -8.98 -27.01 16.71
C LEU A 224 -7.52 -27.43 16.94
N TYR A 225 -6.72 -26.56 17.55
CA TYR A 225 -5.26 -26.76 17.68
C TYR A 225 -4.81 -27.18 19.08
N GLY A 226 -5.68 -27.15 20.08
CA GLY A 226 -5.30 -27.42 21.49
C GLY A 226 -4.34 -26.39 22.10
N ILE A 227 -4.32 -25.18 21.55
CA ILE A 227 -3.42 -24.10 21.97
C ILE A 227 -4.27 -22.93 22.49
N SER A 228 -3.94 -22.41 23.69
CA SER A 228 -4.70 -21.34 24.30
C SER A 228 -4.77 -20.09 23.43
N ARG A 229 -5.93 -19.38 23.45
CA ARG A 229 -6.18 -18.13 22.70
C ARG A 229 -5.09 -17.09 22.92
N TYR A 230 -4.60 -16.97 24.14
CA TYR A 230 -3.51 -16.05 24.46
C TYR A 230 -2.22 -16.39 23.70
N ARG A 231 -1.85 -17.66 23.69
CA ARG A 231 -0.66 -18.14 22.97
C ARG A 231 -0.83 -17.99 21.46
N LEU A 232 -1.99 -18.37 20.91
CA LEU A 232 -2.29 -18.20 19.50
C LEU A 232 -2.20 -16.72 19.07
N CYS A 233 -2.82 -15.82 19.85
CA CYS A 233 -2.77 -14.38 19.56
C CYS A 233 -1.35 -13.82 19.62
N ARG A 234 -0.56 -14.19 20.66
CA ARG A 234 0.81 -13.74 20.82
C ARG A 234 1.72 -14.24 19.70
N GLU A 235 1.65 -15.53 19.38
CA GLU A 235 2.51 -16.13 18.35
C GLU A 235 2.12 -15.65 16.94
N TYR A 236 0.81 -15.48 16.69
CA TYR A 236 0.33 -14.88 15.46
C TYR A 236 0.84 -13.43 15.31
N SER A 237 0.68 -12.61 16.35
CA SER A 237 1.15 -11.23 16.35
C SER A 237 2.66 -11.13 16.22
N SER A 238 3.41 -12.06 16.79
CA SER A 238 4.87 -12.14 16.62
C SER A 238 5.26 -12.51 15.19
N ALA A 239 4.49 -13.39 14.54
CA ALA A 239 4.78 -13.87 13.18
C ALA A 239 4.34 -12.90 12.10
N PHE A 240 3.19 -12.25 12.30
CA PHE A 240 2.52 -11.40 11.30
C PHE A 240 2.42 -9.92 11.70
N GLY A 241 2.87 -9.56 12.93
CA GLY A 241 2.90 -8.19 13.48
C GLY A 241 1.53 -7.57 13.77
N ILE A 242 0.47 -8.30 13.52
CA ILE A 242 -0.92 -7.89 13.70
C ILE A 242 -1.70 -9.01 14.38
N SER A 243 -2.69 -8.67 15.21
CA SER A 243 -3.51 -9.72 15.82
C SER A 243 -4.42 -10.41 14.79
N PRO A 244 -4.80 -11.69 14.99
CA PRO A 244 -5.64 -12.43 14.04
C PRO A 244 -6.95 -11.72 13.70
N LEU A 245 -7.60 -11.10 14.69
CA LEU A 245 -8.87 -10.38 14.48
C LEU A 245 -8.66 -9.04 13.75
N GLN A 246 -7.55 -8.36 13.99
CA GLN A 246 -7.22 -7.15 13.24
C GLN A 246 -6.93 -7.48 11.78
N ASP A 247 -6.20 -8.56 11.53
CA ASP A 247 -5.87 -9.03 10.19
C ASP A 247 -7.15 -9.44 9.41
N LEU A 248 -8.00 -10.26 10.01
CA LEU A 248 -9.31 -10.60 9.46
C LEU A 248 -10.13 -9.36 9.10
N ASN A 249 -10.24 -8.43 10.04
CA ASN A 249 -11.02 -7.21 9.84
C ASN A 249 -10.45 -6.33 8.73
N LEU A 250 -9.13 -6.31 8.57
CA LEU A 250 -8.49 -5.59 7.49
C LEU A 250 -8.88 -6.17 6.12
N HIS A 251 -8.82 -7.49 5.96
CA HIS A 251 -9.25 -8.16 4.73
C HIS A 251 -10.73 -7.93 4.42
N ARG A 252 -11.60 -7.98 5.44
CA ARG A 252 -13.02 -7.65 5.29
C ARG A 252 -13.25 -6.23 4.79
N VAL A 253 -12.56 -5.26 5.38
CA VAL A 253 -12.69 -3.84 5.00
C VAL A 253 -12.12 -3.57 3.61
N ARG A 254 -11.00 -4.23 3.23
CA ARG A 254 -10.44 -4.18 1.87
C ARG A 254 -11.45 -4.71 0.84
N LYS A 255 -12.06 -5.86 1.09
CA LYS A 255 -13.07 -6.41 0.20
C LYS A 255 -14.33 -5.54 0.12
N ALA A 256 -14.74 -4.95 1.24
CA ALA A 256 -15.83 -3.98 1.24
C ALA A 256 -15.54 -2.76 0.35
N ARG A 257 -14.30 -2.26 0.36
CA ARG A 257 -13.86 -1.18 -0.52
C ARG A 257 -14.06 -1.52 -2.00
N GLU A 258 -13.63 -2.70 -2.43
CA GLU A 258 -13.83 -3.16 -3.81
C GLU A 258 -15.32 -3.18 -4.17
N LEU A 259 -16.17 -3.79 -3.31
CA LEU A 259 -17.60 -3.88 -3.54
C LEU A 259 -18.29 -2.52 -3.58
N LEU A 260 -17.81 -1.55 -2.80
CA LEU A 260 -18.34 -0.18 -2.80
C LEU A 260 -18.15 0.51 -4.16
N VAL A 261 -17.05 0.26 -4.85
CA VAL A 261 -16.72 0.87 -6.15
C VAL A 261 -17.35 0.07 -7.30
N THR A 262 -17.39 -1.26 -7.20
CA THR A 262 -17.79 -2.14 -8.32
C THR A 262 -19.27 -2.50 -8.33
N THR A 263 -20.03 -2.23 -7.26
CA THR A 263 -21.45 -2.64 -7.13
C THR A 263 -22.36 -1.54 -6.62
N ASP A 264 -23.68 -1.67 -6.89
CA ASP A 264 -24.74 -0.80 -6.34
C ASP A 264 -25.27 -1.24 -4.97
N MET A 265 -24.70 -2.27 -4.39
CA MET A 265 -25.15 -2.84 -3.12
C MET A 265 -25.17 -1.79 -2.01
N LYS A 266 -26.17 -1.87 -1.14
CA LYS A 266 -26.26 -0.97 0.02
C LYS A 266 -25.11 -1.21 0.98
N VAL A 267 -24.68 -0.17 1.70
CA VAL A 267 -23.54 -0.23 2.64
C VAL A 267 -23.71 -1.34 3.67
N HIS A 268 -24.91 -1.54 4.21
CA HIS A 268 -25.17 -2.60 5.18
C HIS A 268 -25.11 -4.01 4.57
N GLU A 269 -25.55 -4.18 3.32
CA GLU A 269 -25.44 -5.44 2.58
C GLU A 269 -23.97 -5.81 2.35
N ILE A 270 -23.15 -4.84 1.93
CA ILE A 270 -21.71 -5.04 1.79
C ILE A 270 -21.11 -5.45 3.13
N GLY A 271 -21.44 -4.76 4.24
CA GLY A 271 -20.97 -5.11 5.57
C GLY A 271 -21.26 -6.58 5.93
N SER A 272 -22.49 -7.02 5.68
CA SER A 272 -22.90 -8.41 5.93
C SER A 272 -22.18 -9.43 5.04
N ILE A 273 -22.03 -9.13 3.73
CA ILE A 273 -21.35 -10.02 2.78
C ILE A 273 -19.88 -10.22 3.13
N VAL A 274 -19.20 -9.16 3.56
CA VAL A 274 -17.80 -9.28 3.97
C VAL A 274 -17.62 -9.82 5.41
N GLY A 275 -18.71 -10.19 6.09
CA GLY A 275 -18.69 -10.93 7.35
C GLY A 275 -18.79 -10.07 8.61
N PHE A 276 -19.24 -8.81 8.53
CA PHE A 276 -19.55 -8.04 9.73
C PHE A 276 -21.01 -8.28 10.19
N GLU A 277 -21.19 -8.72 11.41
CA GLU A 277 -22.51 -8.87 12.05
C GLU A 277 -23.13 -7.51 12.41
N ASN A 278 -22.30 -6.50 12.66
CA ASN A 278 -22.75 -5.17 13.09
C ASN A 278 -22.30 -4.09 12.10
N THR A 279 -23.28 -3.48 11.43
CA THR A 279 -23.04 -2.42 10.43
C THR A 279 -22.35 -1.20 11.02
N THR A 280 -22.65 -0.83 12.27
CA THR A 280 -22.00 0.31 12.93
C THR A 280 -20.51 0.03 13.17
N HIS A 281 -20.17 -1.19 13.60
CA HIS A 281 -18.77 -1.63 13.72
C HIS A 281 -18.05 -1.57 12.37
N PHE A 282 -18.68 -2.09 11.30
CA PHE A 282 -18.16 -2.00 9.94
C PHE A 282 -17.87 -0.54 9.53
N ILE A 283 -18.86 0.36 9.65
CA ILE A 283 -18.72 1.77 9.25
C ILE A 283 -17.59 2.47 10.03
N ASN A 284 -17.50 2.24 11.33
CA ASN A 284 -16.47 2.84 12.18
C ASN A 284 -15.08 2.33 11.82
N LEU A 285 -14.95 1.01 11.58
CA LEU A 285 -13.68 0.42 11.18
C LEU A 285 -13.26 0.87 9.78
N PHE A 286 -14.20 0.92 8.83
CA PHE A 286 -13.95 1.43 7.48
C PHE A 286 -13.46 2.88 7.54
N ARG A 287 -14.15 3.75 8.33
CA ARG A 287 -13.72 5.14 8.53
C ARG A 287 -12.35 5.25 9.18
N LYS A 288 -12.05 4.38 10.16
CA LYS A 288 -10.71 4.34 10.78
C LYS A 288 -9.64 3.95 9.77
N THR A 289 -9.94 3.04 8.85
CA THR A 289 -8.99 2.52 7.86
C THR A 289 -8.79 3.48 6.70
N TYR A 290 -9.87 4.07 6.16
CA TYR A 290 -9.83 4.90 4.94
C TYR A 290 -10.09 6.40 5.16
N GLY A 291 -10.19 6.86 6.40
CA GLY A 291 -10.40 8.27 6.73
C GLY A 291 -11.81 8.80 6.48
N CYS A 292 -12.67 8.07 5.76
CA CYS A 292 -14.04 8.46 5.46
C CYS A 292 -15.03 7.29 5.59
N THR A 293 -16.32 7.60 5.65
CA THR A 293 -17.35 6.54 5.73
C THR A 293 -17.54 5.83 4.38
N PRO A 294 -18.02 4.56 4.36
CA PRO A 294 -18.27 3.82 3.12
C PRO A 294 -19.10 4.57 2.09
N GLY A 295 -20.13 5.31 2.54
CA GLY A 295 -21.00 6.09 1.65
C GLY A 295 -20.30 7.31 1.05
N VAL A 296 -19.40 7.96 1.79
CA VAL A 296 -18.55 9.05 1.28
C VAL A 296 -17.53 8.47 0.30
N PHE A 297 -16.89 7.37 0.67
CA PHE A 297 -15.93 6.68 -0.19
C PHE A 297 -16.54 6.34 -1.57
N ARG A 298 -17.73 5.71 -1.59
CA ARG A 298 -18.44 5.40 -2.84
C ARG A 298 -18.63 6.63 -3.72
N ARG A 299 -19.10 7.76 -3.14
CA ARG A 299 -19.31 8.99 -3.91
C ARG A 299 -18.03 9.60 -4.48
N GLN A 300 -16.90 9.38 -3.82
CA GLN A 300 -15.61 9.92 -4.26
C GLN A 300 -14.95 9.06 -5.35
N TYR A 301 -15.10 7.74 -5.29
CA TYR A 301 -14.35 6.79 -6.11
C TYR A 301 -15.21 6.03 -7.13
N ARG A 302 -16.51 6.24 -7.11
CA ARG A 302 -17.42 5.74 -8.13
C ARG A 302 -17.88 6.90 -8.99
N SER A 303 -17.39 6.94 -10.24
CA SER A 303 -17.85 7.83 -11.32
C SER A 303 -18.97 7.18 -12.08
#